data_1f083a750a949eaf8de79f01b2e46116
#
_entry.id   1f083a750a949eaf8de79f01b2e46116
#
_cell.length_a   1.000
_cell.length_b   1.000
_cell.length_c   1.000
_cell.angle_alpha   90.00
_cell.angle_beta   90.00
_cell.angle_gamma   90.00
#
_symmetry.space_group_name_H-M   'P 1'
#
loop_
_entity.id
_entity.type
_entity.pdbx_description
1 polymer ?
#
loop_
_entity_poly.entity_id
_entity_poly.type
_entity_poly.pdbx_seq_one_letter_code
_entity_poly.pdbx_strand_id
1 'polypeptide(L)'
;MEKNTSWYLRHHKHPTKYFTSYNKFLSYTFKDPVLPKYIRFPPGGCFVVPKYCINKYNKTFYKNLKLFAEHSRVSGEGQLIERALYTIWNSNFEVSERMKKPFDEKVFIY
;
A
#
# COMPACT_ATOMS: atom_id res chain seq x y z
N MET A 1 8.26 -7.31 -13.41
CA MET A 1 7.02 -7.87 -12.80
C MET A 1 7.41 -8.92 -11.77
N GLU A 2 6.83 -8.85 -10.59
CA GLU A 2 7.16 -9.72 -9.47
C GLU A 2 5.96 -10.59 -9.11
N LYS A 3 6.19 -11.87 -8.78
CA LYS A 3 5.11 -12.75 -8.32
C LYS A 3 4.64 -12.30 -6.95
N ASN A 4 3.33 -12.20 -6.76
CA ASN A 4 2.74 -11.83 -5.47
C ASN A 4 2.82 -13.02 -4.51
N THR A 5 3.87 -13.05 -3.71
CA THR A 5 4.04 -14.03 -2.66
C THR A 5 4.16 -13.27 -1.33
N SER A 6 3.22 -13.46 -0.45
CA SER A 6 3.21 -12.71 0.82
C SER A 6 4.36 -13.06 1.76
N TRP A 7 5.11 -14.12 1.49
CA TRP A 7 6.28 -14.49 2.30
C TRP A 7 7.33 -13.38 2.37
N TYR A 8 7.44 -12.60 1.30
CA TYR A 8 8.42 -11.53 1.19
C TYR A 8 8.37 -10.57 2.38
N LEU A 9 7.18 -10.29 2.87
CA LEU A 9 6.98 -9.31 3.93
C LEU A 9 7.16 -9.87 5.33
N ARG A 10 7.34 -11.18 5.42
CA ARG A 10 7.65 -11.83 6.70
C ARG A 10 9.15 -11.83 6.98
N HIS A 11 9.94 -11.30 6.04
CA HIS A 11 11.39 -11.28 6.20
C HIS A 11 11.76 -10.29 7.31
N HIS A 12 12.59 -10.73 8.27
CA HIS A 12 12.95 -9.92 9.44
C HIS A 12 13.69 -8.62 9.11
N LYS A 13 14.28 -8.50 7.91
CA LYS A 13 14.92 -7.25 7.46
C LYS A 13 13.93 -6.12 7.18
N HIS A 14 12.66 -6.45 7.03
CA HIS A 14 11.61 -5.51 6.73
C HIS A 14 10.51 -5.64 7.78
N PRO A 15 10.70 -5.03 8.97
CA PRO A 15 9.71 -5.17 10.05
C PRO A 15 8.36 -4.59 9.64
N THR A 16 7.30 -5.31 9.96
CA THR A 16 5.92 -4.87 9.72
C THR A 16 5.25 -4.56 11.04
N LYS A 17 4.42 -3.52 11.04
CA LYS A 17 3.60 -3.12 12.19
C LYS A 17 2.11 -3.28 11.91
N TYR A 18 1.70 -3.03 10.67
CA TYR A 18 0.28 -3.00 10.31
C TYR A 18 -0.12 -4.11 9.35
N PHE A 19 0.67 -4.38 8.33
CA PHE A 19 0.32 -5.32 7.27
C PHE A 19 1.42 -6.33 7.04
N THR A 20 1.09 -7.61 7.13
CA THR A 20 2.05 -8.69 6.94
C THR A 20 2.06 -9.26 5.53
N SER A 21 1.20 -8.75 4.64
CA SER A 21 1.17 -9.19 3.25
C SER A 21 0.63 -8.10 2.34
N TYR A 22 0.98 -8.20 1.06
CA TYR A 22 0.48 -7.32 0.01
C TYR A 22 -1.05 -7.40 -0.07
N ASN A 23 -1.59 -8.60 0.01
CA ASN A 23 -3.04 -8.80 -0.08
C ASN A 23 -3.79 -8.16 1.08
N LYS A 24 -3.25 -8.24 2.29
CA LYS A 24 -3.86 -7.57 3.46
C LYS A 24 -3.85 -6.07 3.30
N PHE A 25 -2.76 -5.51 2.78
CA PHE A 25 -2.67 -4.09 2.52
C PHE A 25 -3.70 -3.63 1.48
N LEU A 26 -3.80 -4.34 0.35
CA LEU A 26 -4.80 -4.00 -0.68
C LEU A 26 -6.22 -4.09 -0.15
N SER A 27 -6.53 -5.15 0.60
CA SER A 27 -7.86 -5.38 1.15
C SER A 27 -8.27 -4.34 2.19
N TYR A 28 -7.29 -3.77 2.88
CA TYR A 28 -7.53 -2.66 3.80
C TYR A 28 -7.77 -1.35 3.05
N THR A 29 -6.99 -1.11 2.01
CA THR A 29 -6.96 0.17 1.28
C THR A 29 -8.16 0.35 0.36
N PHE A 30 -8.61 -0.72 -0.27
CA PHE A 30 -9.69 -0.70 -1.26
C PHE A 30 -10.81 -1.65 -0.87
N LYS A 31 -12.02 -1.35 -1.39
CA LYS A 31 -13.19 -2.24 -1.28
C LYS A 31 -13.08 -3.32 -2.35
N ASP A 32 -13.10 -4.58 -1.93
CA ASP A 32 -13.12 -5.73 -2.83
C ASP A 32 -12.13 -5.64 -4.00
N PRO A 33 -10.83 -5.38 -3.75
CA PRO A 33 -9.87 -5.29 -4.83
C PRO A 33 -9.62 -6.66 -5.46
N VAL A 34 -9.27 -6.67 -6.74
CA VAL A 34 -8.77 -7.88 -7.38
C VAL A 34 -7.34 -8.09 -6.91
N LEU A 35 -7.09 -9.22 -6.24
CA LEU A 35 -5.76 -9.52 -5.72
C LEU A 35 -4.90 -10.14 -6.83
N PRO A 36 -3.78 -9.50 -7.21
CA PRO A 36 -3.03 -9.95 -8.38
C PRO A 36 -2.13 -11.15 -8.08
N LYS A 37 -1.89 -11.98 -9.10
CA LYS A 37 -0.87 -13.02 -9.03
C LYS A 37 0.54 -12.42 -9.20
N TYR A 38 0.65 -11.35 -9.95
CA TYR A 38 1.90 -10.66 -10.23
C TYR A 38 1.75 -9.20 -9.91
N ILE A 39 2.78 -8.64 -9.30
CA ILE A 39 2.83 -7.22 -8.94
C ILE A 39 3.72 -6.50 -9.94
N ARG A 40 3.18 -5.45 -10.53
CA ARG A 40 3.92 -4.61 -11.47
C ARG A 40 4.41 -3.35 -10.72
N PHE A 41 5.73 -3.16 -10.72
CA PHE A 41 6.30 -1.96 -10.13
C PHE A 41 7.67 -1.67 -10.75
N PRO A 42 8.04 -0.39 -10.90
CA PRO A 42 9.38 -0.04 -11.31
C PRO A 42 10.33 -0.08 -10.12
N PRO A 43 11.52 -0.72 -10.28
CA PRO A 43 12.53 -0.73 -9.21
C PRO A 43 12.94 0.70 -8.82
N GLY A 44 13.20 0.91 -7.52
CA GLY A 44 13.66 2.19 -7.02
C GLY A 44 12.60 3.29 -7.00
N GLY A 45 11.34 2.97 -7.24
CA GLY A 45 10.25 3.94 -7.21
C GLY A 45 10.29 4.99 -8.31
N CYS A 46 10.91 4.68 -9.45
CA CYS A 46 11.00 5.60 -10.58
C CYS A 46 9.69 5.63 -11.37
N PHE A 47 8.84 6.60 -11.05
CA PHE A 47 7.55 6.78 -11.71
C PHE A 47 7.48 8.09 -12.47
N VAL A 48 6.85 8.04 -13.64
CA VAL A 48 6.28 9.22 -14.27
C VAL A 48 4.77 9.08 -14.11
N VAL A 49 4.16 9.95 -13.28
CA VAL A 49 2.77 9.83 -12.90
C VAL A 49 2.00 11.07 -13.33
N PRO A 50 0.95 10.92 -14.16
CA PRO A 50 0.09 12.06 -14.47
C PRO A 50 -0.55 12.62 -13.22
N LYS A 51 -0.67 13.95 -13.18
CA LYS A 51 -1.25 14.65 -12.03
C LYS A 51 -2.66 14.15 -11.67
N TYR A 52 -3.47 13.81 -12.68
CA TYR A 52 -4.82 13.31 -12.42
C TYR A 52 -4.81 11.97 -11.67
N CYS A 53 -3.79 11.15 -11.84
CA CYS A 53 -3.65 9.90 -11.08
C CYS A 53 -3.38 10.18 -9.61
N ILE A 54 -2.53 11.16 -9.32
CA ILE A 54 -2.23 11.56 -7.95
C ILE A 54 -3.48 12.16 -7.29
N ASN A 55 -4.22 12.99 -8.02
CA ASN A 55 -5.39 13.70 -7.51
C ASN A 55 -6.65 12.81 -7.36
N LYS A 56 -6.59 11.54 -7.74
CA LYS A 56 -7.67 10.57 -7.47
C LYS A 56 -7.94 10.42 -5.97
N TYR A 57 -6.92 10.68 -5.15
CA TYR A 57 -7.00 10.46 -3.71
C TYR A 57 -6.77 11.77 -2.97
N ASN A 58 -7.43 11.92 -1.82
CA ASN A 58 -7.26 13.10 -0.99
C ASN A 58 -5.95 13.04 -0.19
N LYS A 59 -5.63 14.14 0.51
CA LYS A 59 -4.42 14.22 1.32
C LYS A 59 -4.40 13.19 2.44
N THR A 60 -5.55 12.88 3.01
CA THR A 60 -5.66 11.91 4.11
C THR A 60 -5.20 10.53 3.67
N PHE A 61 -5.56 10.11 2.45
CA PHE A 61 -5.11 8.86 1.89
C PHE A 61 -3.57 8.76 1.90
N TYR A 62 -2.90 9.79 1.38
CA TYR A 62 -1.44 9.81 1.32
C TYR A 62 -0.79 9.93 2.70
N LYS A 63 -1.40 10.68 3.62
CA LYS A 63 -0.92 10.76 5.00
C LYS A 63 -0.97 9.40 5.68
N ASN A 64 -2.02 8.64 5.43
CA ASN A 64 -2.13 7.28 5.96
C ASN A 64 -1.04 6.37 5.42
N LEU A 65 -0.79 6.42 4.10
CA LEU A 65 0.30 5.64 3.50
C LEU A 65 1.65 5.99 4.13
N LYS A 66 1.91 7.27 4.31
CA LYS A 66 3.14 7.75 4.94
C LYS A 66 3.27 7.21 6.36
N LEU A 67 2.19 7.28 7.13
CA LEU A 67 2.17 6.79 8.51
C LEU A 67 2.48 5.28 8.56
N PHE A 68 1.90 4.50 7.65
CA PHE A 68 2.17 3.06 7.61
C PHE A 68 3.64 2.76 7.34
N ALA A 69 4.31 3.58 6.53
CA ALA A 69 5.69 3.34 6.12
C ALA A 69 6.73 3.82 7.13
N GLU A 70 6.40 4.78 7.99
CA GLU A 70 7.40 5.53 8.77
C GLU A 70 7.80 4.93 10.11
N HIS A 71 7.22 3.80 10.53
CA HIS A 71 7.57 3.22 11.82
C HIS A 71 9.01 2.68 11.87
N SER A 72 9.66 2.53 10.72
CA SER A 72 11.04 2.08 10.60
C SER A 72 11.63 2.60 9.30
N ARG A 73 12.96 2.78 9.27
CA ARG A 73 13.66 3.20 8.03
C ARG A 73 13.51 2.20 6.90
N VAL A 74 13.32 0.92 7.22
CA VAL A 74 13.21 -0.17 6.26
C VAL A 74 11.94 -0.98 6.50
N SER A 75 10.83 -0.29 6.75
CA SER A 75 9.57 -0.95 7.07
C SER A 75 9.07 -1.86 5.94
N GLY A 76 8.41 -2.95 6.32
CA GLY A 76 7.73 -3.82 5.37
C GLY A 76 6.61 -3.10 4.64
N GLU A 77 5.90 -2.19 5.34
CA GLU A 77 4.85 -1.38 4.72
C GLU A 77 5.41 -0.45 3.64
N GLY A 78 6.61 0.09 3.83
CA GLY A 78 7.29 0.87 2.80
C GLY A 78 7.52 0.06 1.53
N GLN A 79 7.93 -1.20 1.69
CA GLN A 79 8.10 -2.13 0.57
C GLN A 79 6.77 -2.47 -0.09
N LEU A 80 5.72 -2.66 0.71
CA LEU A 80 4.36 -2.90 0.20
C LEU A 80 3.86 -1.74 -0.63
N ILE A 81 4.01 -0.53 -0.11
CA ILE A 81 3.53 0.69 -0.78
C ILE A 81 4.28 0.90 -2.09
N GLU A 82 5.60 0.73 -2.09
CA GLU A 82 6.40 0.82 -3.32
C GLU A 82 5.84 -0.09 -4.41
N ARG A 83 5.52 -1.33 -4.05
CA ARG A 83 4.98 -2.30 -4.99
C ARG A 83 3.54 -2.04 -5.37
N ALA A 84 2.79 -1.34 -4.53
CA ALA A 84 1.38 -1.07 -4.75
C ALA A 84 1.11 0.21 -5.54
N LEU A 85 2.09 1.11 -5.69
CA LEU A 85 1.86 2.42 -6.30
C LEU A 85 1.31 2.33 -7.72
N TYR A 86 1.77 1.38 -8.53
CA TYR A 86 1.23 1.20 -9.88
C TYR A 86 -0.28 0.91 -9.81
N THR A 87 -0.68 -0.01 -8.96
CA THR A 87 -2.09 -0.37 -8.77
C THR A 87 -2.88 0.80 -8.19
N ILE A 88 -2.32 1.50 -7.21
CA ILE A 88 -2.97 2.66 -6.59
C ILE A 88 -3.32 3.72 -7.65
N TRP A 89 -2.38 4.03 -8.53
CA TRP A 89 -2.58 5.09 -9.50
C TRP A 89 -3.30 4.66 -10.78
N ASN A 90 -3.28 3.38 -11.14
CA ASN A 90 -3.81 2.90 -12.40
C ASN A 90 -5.05 2.03 -12.31
N SER A 91 -5.45 1.59 -11.12
CA SER A 91 -6.68 0.82 -10.95
C SER A 91 -7.89 1.74 -10.81
N ASN A 92 -9.08 1.14 -10.98
CA ASN A 92 -10.35 1.81 -10.72
C ASN A 92 -11.00 1.28 -9.44
N PHE A 93 -10.20 0.71 -8.55
CA PHE A 93 -10.71 0.21 -7.26
C PHE A 93 -11.24 1.35 -6.42
N GLU A 94 -12.37 1.10 -5.74
CA GLU A 94 -12.95 2.06 -4.82
C GLU A 94 -12.15 2.07 -3.50
N VAL A 95 -11.81 3.27 -3.04
CA VAL A 95 -11.10 3.45 -1.76
C VAL A 95 -12.01 3.05 -0.61
N SER A 96 -11.49 2.30 0.35
CA SER A 96 -12.25 1.93 1.54
C SER A 96 -12.57 3.16 2.40
N GLU A 97 -13.67 3.10 3.14
CA GLU A 97 -14.07 4.23 4.01
C GLU A 97 -13.00 4.56 5.05
N ARG A 98 -12.32 3.54 5.57
CA ARG A 98 -11.27 3.73 6.57
C ARG A 98 -10.05 4.48 6.04
N MET A 99 -9.79 4.43 4.72
CA MET A 99 -8.71 5.19 4.10
C MET A 99 -9.09 6.63 3.78
N LYS A 100 -10.35 6.98 3.87
CA LYS A 100 -10.85 8.34 3.68
C LYS A 100 -10.73 9.18 4.95
N LYS A 101 -10.46 8.55 6.09
CA LYS A 101 -10.33 9.17 7.40
C LYS A 101 -8.90 9.03 7.91
N PRO A 102 -8.44 9.94 8.80
CA PRO A 102 -7.14 9.78 9.43
C PRO A 102 -7.05 8.42 10.13
N PHE A 103 -5.93 7.73 9.93
CA PHE A 103 -5.71 6.42 10.54
C PHE A 103 -5.66 6.55 12.07
N ASP A 104 -6.43 5.71 12.75
CA ASP A 104 -6.42 5.62 14.21
C ASP A 104 -5.86 4.27 14.63
N GLU A 105 -4.64 4.28 15.13
CA GLU A 105 -3.93 3.08 15.56
C GLU A 105 -4.65 2.34 16.68
N LYS A 106 -5.40 3.07 17.52
CA LYS A 106 -6.10 2.48 18.68
C LYS A 106 -7.24 1.56 18.28
N VAL A 107 -7.85 1.79 17.12
CA VAL A 107 -8.97 0.98 16.62
C VAL A 107 -8.55 0.05 15.49
N PHE A 108 -7.26 0.00 15.18
CA PHE A 108 -6.75 -0.85 14.11
C PHE A 108 -6.62 -2.29 14.60
N ILE A 109 -7.37 -3.18 13.95
CA ILE A 109 -7.36 -4.62 14.21
C ILE A 109 -7.19 -5.36 12.90
N TYR A 110 -6.25 -6.28 12.85
CA TYR A 110 -6.09 -7.15 11.69
C TYR A 110 -5.98 -8.61 12.04
#